data_3f17592271d6c01235ff0ac1fb854e64
#
_entry.id   3f17592271d6c01235ff0ac1fb854e64
#
_cell.length_a   1.000
_cell.length_b   1.000
_cell.length_c   1.000
_cell.angle_alpha   90.00
_cell.angle_beta   90.00
_cell.angle_gamma   90.00
#
_symmetry.space_group_name_H-M   'P 1'
#
loop_
_entity.id
_entity.type
_entity.pdbx_description
1 polymer ?
#
loop_
_entity_poly.entity_id
_entity_poly.type
_entity_poly.pdbx_seq_one_letter_code
_entity_poly.pdbx_strand_id
1 'polypeptide(L)'
;MKAILLVSHGSRIAKTKKEAKKLRDILKKRSRVSIFEYAFLEIESPGIPEGIDICVQKGASEIVVLLNFFTSGRHVDLDIPRIVEEARQKYPKVKFKITKPVGRHPGMVDLFLEMIK
;
A
#
# COMPACT_ATOMS: atom_id res chain seq x y z
N MET A 1 1.98 11.40 -13.36
CA MET A 1 2.44 11.58 -11.97
C MET A 1 2.54 10.23 -11.29
N LYS A 2 3.47 10.12 -10.38
CA LYS A 2 3.62 8.93 -9.55
C LYS A 2 2.68 8.98 -8.36
N ALA A 3 2.00 7.88 -8.10
CA ALA A 3 1.16 7.72 -6.92
C ALA A 3 1.67 6.57 -6.05
N ILE A 4 1.43 6.67 -4.76
CA ILE A 4 1.69 5.59 -3.82
C ILE A 4 0.35 5.16 -3.23
N LEU A 5 0.12 3.86 -3.23
CA LEU A 5 -1.04 3.25 -2.57
C LEU A 5 -0.53 2.37 -1.43
N LEU A 6 -0.71 2.83 -0.21
CA LEU A 6 -0.33 2.08 0.99
C LEU A 6 -1.40 1.03 1.27
N VAL A 7 -1.03 -0.23 1.17
CA VAL A 7 -1.96 -1.34 1.33
C VAL A 7 -1.71 -2.05 2.65
N SER A 8 -2.74 -2.14 3.47
CA SER A 8 -2.74 -2.87 4.73
C SER A 8 -3.77 -4.00 4.67
N HIS A 9 -3.68 -4.93 5.62
CA HIS A 9 -4.57 -6.10 5.61
C HIS A 9 -6.04 -5.72 5.82
N GLY A 10 -6.29 -4.87 6.80
CA GLY A 10 -7.64 -4.55 7.25
C GLY A 10 -7.95 -5.26 8.56
N SER A 11 -8.82 -4.67 9.36
CA SER A 11 -9.18 -5.19 10.67
C SER A 11 -10.56 -4.69 11.06
N ARG A 12 -11.24 -5.45 11.91
CA ARG A 12 -12.51 -5.02 12.49
C ARG A 12 -12.32 -3.97 13.59
N ILE A 13 -11.07 -3.73 13.98
CA ILE A 13 -10.74 -2.75 15.01
C ILE A 13 -10.54 -1.39 14.33
N ALA A 14 -11.42 -0.41 14.65
CA ALA A 14 -11.39 0.91 14.04
C ALA A 14 -10.04 1.63 14.21
N LYS A 15 -9.34 1.37 15.30
CA LYS A 15 -8.03 1.93 15.57
C LYS A 15 -7.02 1.61 14.47
N THR A 16 -7.12 0.43 13.87
CA THR A 16 -6.21 -0.02 12.80
C THR A 16 -6.31 0.88 11.58
N LYS A 17 -7.52 1.28 11.20
CA LYS A 17 -7.73 2.20 10.08
C LYS A 17 -7.16 3.57 10.38
N LYS A 18 -7.34 4.07 11.60
CA LYS A 18 -6.78 5.36 12.01
C LYS A 18 -5.25 5.35 11.95
N GLU A 19 -4.63 4.25 12.35
CA GLU A 19 -3.19 4.11 12.28
C GLU A 19 -2.69 4.09 10.83
N ALA A 20 -3.40 3.40 9.95
CA ALA A 20 -3.05 3.38 8.52
C ALA A 20 -3.14 4.77 7.90
N LYS A 21 -4.20 5.53 8.22
CA LYS A 21 -4.35 6.91 7.76
C LYS A 21 -3.22 7.79 8.27
N LYS A 22 -2.89 7.68 9.54
CA LYS A 22 -1.82 8.47 10.15
C LYS A 22 -0.47 8.16 9.49
N LEU A 23 -0.18 6.90 9.26
CA LEU A 23 1.05 6.48 8.58
C LEU A 23 1.08 7.07 7.17
N ARG A 24 -0.03 6.98 6.42
CA ARG A 24 -0.13 7.57 5.09
C ARG A 24 0.16 9.06 5.13
N ASP A 25 -0.41 9.78 6.08
CA ASP A 25 -0.25 11.23 6.16
C ASP A 25 1.21 11.61 6.41
N ILE A 26 1.89 10.89 7.30
CA ILE A 26 3.31 11.12 7.59
C ILE A 26 4.16 10.82 6.36
N LEU A 27 3.91 9.69 5.70
CA LEU A 27 4.67 9.29 4.52
C LEU A 27 4.43 10.25 3.36
N LYS A 28 3.20 10.70 3.18
CA LYS A 28 2.87 11.68 2.14
C LYS A 28 3.67 12.96 2.34
N LYS A 29 3.70 13.46 3.57
CA LYS A 29 4.41 14.70 3.89
C LYS A 29 5.92 14.55 3.67
N ARG A 30 6.50 13.47 4.17
CA ARG A 30 7.95 13.26 4.10
C ARG A 30 8.45 12.90 2.71
N SER A 31 7.66 12.13 1.96
CA SER A 31 8.03 11.72 0.61
C SER A 31 7.82 12.82 -0.41
N ARG A 32 6.99 13.82 -0.12
CA ARG A 32 6.55 14.87 -1.04
C ARG A 32 5.84 14.32 -2.29
N VAL A 33 5.34 13.10 -2.21
CA VAL A 33 4.51 12.53 -3.27
C VAL A 33 3.09 13.07 -3.09
N SER A 34 2.56 13.73 -4.13
CA SER A 34 1.27 14.41 -4.02
C SER A 34 0.07 13.45 -4.01
N ILE A 35 0.16 12.33 -4.72
CA ILE A 35 -0.89 11.32 -4.75
C ILE A 35 -0.46 10.17 -3.84
N PHE A 36 -0.97 10.16 -2.64
CA PHE A 36 -0.62 9.15 -1.64
C PHE A 36 -1.90 8.71 -0.94
N GLU A 37 -2.37 7.51 -1.29
CA GLU A 37 -3.63 6.97 -0.79
C GLU A 37 -3.39 5.74 0.06
N TYR A 38 -4.43 5.28 0.76
CA TYR A 38 -4.39 4.02 1.48
C TYR A 38 -5.53 3.12 1.03
N ALA A 39 -5.33 1.82 1.19
CA ALA A 39 -6.36 0.83 0.87
C ALA A 39 -6.16 -0.40 1.75
N PHE A 40 -7.17 -1.24 1.79
CA PHE A 40 -7.16 -2.46 2.59
C PHE A 40 -7.44 -3.66 1.71
N LEU A 41 -6.77 -4.77 2.03
CA LEU A 41 -6.98 -6.02 1.31
C LEU A 41 -8.39 -6.55 1.53
N GLU A 42 -8.88 -6.44 2.77
CA GLU A 42 -10.22 -6.89 3.13
C GLU A 42 -10.75 -6.13 4.34
N ILE A 43 -12.03 -6.35 4.67
CA ILE A 43 -12.73 -5.86 5.86
C ILE A 43 -13.02 -4.35 5.82
N GLU A 44 -12.01 -3.52 5.61
CA GLU A 44 -12.14 -2.05 5.67
C GLU A 44 -12.09 -1.43 4.28
N SER A 45 -12.69 -0.24 4.17
CA SER A 45 -12.72 0.54 2.94
C SER A 45 -11.73 1.72 3.00
N PRO A 46 -11.16 2.16 1.87
CA PRO A 46 -11.38 1.57 0.54
C PRO A 46 -10.61 0.26 0.36
N GLY A 47 -11.12 -0.62 -0.51
CA GLY A 47 -10.39 -1.79 -0.97
C GLY A 47 -9.32 -1.40 -1.97
N ILE A 48 -8.50 -2.36 -2.38
CA ILE A 48 -7.39 -2.09 -3.31
C ILE A 48 -7.90 -1.58 -4.67
N PRO A 49 -8.91 -2.20 -5.30
CA PRO A 49 -9.42 -1.68 -6.58
C PRO A 49 -9.90 -0.24 -6.48
N GLU A 50 -10.63 0.11 -5.43
CA GLU A 50 -11.13 1.47 -5.23
C GLU A 50 -9.99 2.46 -4.99
N GLY A 51 -8.97 2.05 -4.22
CA GLY A 51 -7.79 2.86 -3.98
C GLY A 51 -7.03 3.16 -5.27
N ILE A 52 -6.93 2.16 -6.14
CA ILE A 52 -6.32 2.34 -7.47
C ILE A 52 -7.14 3.32 -8.30
N ASP A 53 -8.46 3.18 -8.31
CA ASP A 53 -9.34 4.10 -9.04
C ASP A 53 -9.14 5.54 -8.57
N ILE A 54 -9.03 5.76 -7.26
CA ILE A 54 -8.78 7.09 -6.70
C ILE A 54 -7.46 7.65 -7.21
N CYS A 55 -6.39 6.85 -7.19
CA CYS A 55 -5.09 7.28 -7.69
C CYS A 55 -5.17 7.70 -9.17
N VAL A 56 -5.84 6.90 -9.98
CA VAL A 56 -6.01 7.19 -11.41
C VAL A 56 -6.81 8.47 -11.62
N GLN A 57 -7.90 8.66 -10.88
CA GLN A 57 -8.72 9.87 -10.95
C GLN A 57 -7.92 11.11 -10.59
N LYS A 58 -6.95 10.99 -9.71
CA LYS A 58 -6.07 12.11 -9.33
C LYS A 58 -4.93 12.35 -10.30
N GLY A 59 -4.83 11.56 -11.36
CA GLY A 59 -3.85 11.78 -12.42
C GLY A 59 -2.63 10.87 -12.38
N ALA A 60 -2.68 9.77 -11.67
CA ALA A 60 -1.54 8.85 -11.60
C ALA A 60 -1.29 8.17 -12.95
N SER A 61 -0.03 8.22 -13.40
CA SER A 61 0.45 7.45 -14.55
C SER A 61 1.31 6.27 -14.11
N GLU A 62 1.72 6.28 -12.85
CA GLU A 62 2.45 5.18 -12.22
C GLU A 62 1.93 5.02 -10.80
N ILE A 63 1.64 3.79 -10.40
CA ILE A 63 1.18 3.49 -9.05
C ILE A 63 2.13 2.48 -8.42
N VAL A 64 2.71 2.85 -7.29
CA VAL A 64 3.50 1.94 -6.47
C VAL A 64 2.58 1.41 -5.38
N VAL A 65 2.33 0.11 -5.40
CA VAL A 65 1.55 -0.59 -4.38
C VAL A 65 2.51 -0.94 -3.25
N LEU A 66 2.43 -0.16 -2.18
CA LEU A 66 3.35 -0.23 -1.04
C LEU A 66 2.76 -1.14 0.02
N LEU A 67 3.39 -2.28 0.27
CA LEU A 67 2.82 -3.33 1.11
C LEU A 67 3.18 -3.15 2.59
N ASN A 68 2.18 -2.76 3.37
CA ASN A 68 2.29 -2.63 4.83
C ASN A 68 1.94 -3.95 5.50
N PHE A 69 2.77 -4.96 5.23
CA PHE A 69 2.63 -6.31 5.77
C PHE A 69 3.94 -6.74 6.40
N PHE A 70 3.86 -7.42 7.54
CA PHE A 70 5.05 -7.87 8.22
C PHE A 70 5.69 -9.07 7.55
N THR A 71 4.87 -10.00 7.11
CA THR A 71 5.34 -11.24 6.49
C THR A 71 4.62 -11.46 5.16
N SER A 72 5.23 -12.30 4.32
CA SER A 72 4.57 -12.83 3.15
C SER A 72 3.54 -13.87 3.57
N GLY A 73 2.54 -14.06 2.75
CA GLY A 73 1.53 -15.06 2.96
C GLY A 73 0.70 -15.18 1.70
N ARG A 74 -0.31 -16.04 1.74
CA ARG A 74 -1.14 -16.33 0.59
C ARG A 74 -1.79 -15.07 0.01
N HIS A 75 -2.30 -14.20 0.88
CA HIS A 75 -2.92 -12.95 0.44
C HIS A 75 -1.92 -12.01 -0.24
N VAL A 76 -0.71 -11.91 0.30
CA VAL A 76 0.32 -11.04 -0.28
C VAL A 76 0.85 -11.62 -1.58
N ASP A 77 1.14 -12.93 -1.59
CA ASP A 77 1.84 -13.57 -2.70
C ASP A 77 0.93 -13.89 -3.89
N LEU A 78 -0.37 -14.09 -3.66
CA LEU A 78 -1.32 -14.50 -4.70
C LEU A 78 -2.40 -13.46 -4.96
N ASP A 79 -3.08 -12.98 -3.92
CA ASP A 79 -4.25 -12.13 -4.09
C ASP A 79 -3.90 -10.73 -4.57
N ILE A 80 -2.85 -10.12 -4.00
CA ILE A 80 -2.46 -8.76 -4.39
C ILE A 80 -1.96 -8.70 -5.84
N PRO A 81 -1.05 -9.60 -6.29
CA PRO A 81 -0.66 -9.61 -7.70
C PRO A 81 -1.83 -9.80 -8.65
N ARG A 82 -2.81 -10.64 -8.29
CA ARG A 82 -4.01 -10.86 -9.11
C ARG A 82 -4.84 -9.59 -9.22
N ILE A 83 -5.08 -8.91 -8.10
CA ILE A 83 -5.84 -7.65 -8.09
C ILE A 83 -5.14 -6.59 -8.93
N VAL A 84 -3.82 -6.48 -8.82
CA VAL A 84 -3.04 -5.52 -9.60
C VAL A 84 -3.07 -5.87 -11.08
N GLU A 85 -3.03 -7.16 -11.42
CA GLU A 85 -3.12 -7.58 -12.83
C GLU A 85 -4.47 -7.20 -13.44
N GLU A 86 -5.55 -7.36 -12.70
CA GLU A 86 -6.86 -6.89 -13.14
C GLU A 86 -6.86 -5.38 -13.37
N ALA A 87 -6.19 -4.63 -12.49
CA ALA A 87 -6.05 -3.19 -12.64
C ALA A 87 -5.23 -2.80 -13.88
N ARG A 88 -4.18 -3.57 -14.19
CA ARG A 88 -3.40 -3.34 -15.42
C ARG A 88 -4.27 -3.46 -16.67
N GLN A 89 -5.20 -4.40 -16.67
CA GLN A 89 -6.12 -4.58 -17.80
C GLN A 89 -7.12 -3.44 -17.88
N LYS A 90 -7.57 -2.93 -16.74
CA LYS A 90 -8.51 -1.80 -16.70
C LYS A 90 -7.83 -0.48 -17.08
N TYR A 91 -6.57 -0.30 -16.70
CA TYR A 91 -5.80 0.91 -16.94
C TYR A 91 -4.50 0.60 -17.66
N PRO A 92 -4.56 0.24 -18.97
CA PRO A 92 -3.36 -0.23 -19.69
C PRO A 92 -2.26 0.81 -19.86
N LYS A 93 -2.57 2.10 -19.66
CA LYS A 93 -1.58 3.17 -19.76
C LYS A 93 -0.91 3.48 -18.43
N VAL A 94 -1.40 2.91 -17.34
CA VAL A 94 -0.83 3.13 -16.01
C VAL A 94 0.19 2.03 -15.71
N LYS A 95 1.35 2.43 -15.21
CA LYS A 95 2.38 1.49 -14.78
C LYS A 95 2.16 1.13 -13.31
N PHE A 96 2.24 -0.16 -12.99
CA PHE A 96 2.08 -0.66 -11.64
C PHE A 96 3.35 -1.34 -11.17
N LYS A 97 3.75 -1.04 -9.94
CA LYS A 97 4.86 -1.69 -9.26
C LYS A 97 4.37 -2.14 -7.89
N ILE A 98 4.68 -3.38 -7.51
CA ILE A 98 4.36 -3.91 -6.19
C ILE A 98 5.65 -4.04 -5.41
N THR A 99 5.73 -3.47 -4.22
CA THR A 99 6.90 -3.62 -3.35
C THR A 99 6.88 -4.97 -2.64
N LYS A 100 8.00 -5.33 -2.04
CA LYS A 100 8.01 -6.42 -1.07
C LYS A 100 7.28 -5.96 0.20
N PRO A 101 6.77 -6.88 1.03
CA PRO A 101 6.24 -6.50 2.35
C PRO A 101 7.29 -5.76 3.15
N VAL A 102 6.87 -4.74 3.90
CA VAL A 102 7.80 -3.93 4.69
C VAL A 102 8.60 -4.77 5.69
N GLY A 103 8.00 -5.85 6.21
CA GLY A 103 8.69 -6.74 7.14
C GLY A 103 9.88 -7.47 6.53
N ARG A 104 9.98 -7.52 5.21
CA ARG A 104 11.12 -8.12 4.51
C ARG A 104 12.23 -7.14 4.17
N HIS A 105 12.04 -5.87 4.50
CA HIS A 105 13.07 -4.87 4.26
C HIS A 105 14.27 -5.11 5.17
N PRO A 106 15.52 -5.06 4.65
CA PRO A 106 16.73 -5.25 5.48
C PRO A 106 16.79 -4.28 6.66
N GLY A 107 16.22 -3.09 6.53
CA GLY A 107 16.18 -2.10 7.61
C GLY A 107 15.39 -2.54 8.84
N MET A 108 14.57 -3.59 8.74
CA MET A 108 13.84 -4.11 9.90
C MET A 108 14.78 -4.63 10.98
N VAL A 109 15.91 -5.23 10.60
CA VAL A 109 16.91 -5.70 11.55
C VAL A 109 17.44 -4.52 12.36
N ASP A 110 17.76 -3.43 11.69
CA ASP A 110 18.27 -2.22 12.34
C ASP A 110 17.23 -1.63 13.31
N LEU A 111 15.95 -1.65 12.92
CA LEU A 111 14.88 -1.19 13.80
C LEU A 111 14.81 -2.02 15.08
N PHE A 112 14.84 -3.36 14.95
CA PHE A 112 14.83 -4.23 16.13
C PHE A 112 16.03 -3.98 17.03
N LEU A 113 17.21 -3.83 16.44
CA LEU A 113 18.43 -3.54 17.21
C LEU A 113 18.32 -2.21 17.95
N GLU A 114 17.72 -1.21 17.32
CA GLU A 114 17.45 0.08 17.94
C GLU A 114 16.56 -0.05 19.18
N MET A 115 15.55 -0.91 19.10
CA MET A 115 14.56 -1.08 20.17
C MET A 115 15.10 -1.85 21.38
N ILE A 116 16.14 -2.64 21.20
CA ILE A 116 16.72 -3.45 22.29
C ILE A 116 17.92 -2.80 22.99
N LYS A 117 18.23 -1.58 22.62
CA LYS A 117 19.30 -0.82 23.28
C LYS A 117 18.97 -0.50 24.74
#